data_629ae1a58a25a2121796f8f4e562f972
#
_entry.id   629ae1a58a25a2121796f8f4e562f972
#
_cell.length_a   1.000
_cell.length_b   1.000
_cell.length_c   1.000
_cell.angle_alpha   90.00
_cell.angle_beta   90.00
_cell.angle_gamma   90.00
#
_symmetry.space_group_name_H-M   'P 1'
#
loop_
_entity.id
_entity.type
_entity.pdbx_description
1 polymer ?
#
loop_
_entity_poly.entity_id
_entity_poly.type
_entity_poly.pdbx_seq_one_letter_code
_entity_poly.pdbx_strand_id
1 'polypeptide(L)'
;MDFHQNSYTSPEIQGAQVFYYGQSENGKKLAEILQTALIEQVDPDNHRAAKANESYYLLKKTPTPTVIVECGFLSNPIEAELLLQDDYQDQLVNAIYTGIKTYLGDELPQNESS
;
A
#
# COMPACT_ATOMS: atom_id res chain seq x y z
N MET A 1 2.32 -24.55 6.99
CA MET A 1 2.01 -23.91 7.19
C MET A 1 1.05 -23.88 7.62
N ASP A 2 0.74 -23.81 7.99
CA ASP A 2 -0.27 -23.67 8.26
C ASP A 2 -0.58 -22.46 8.70
N PHE A 3 0.06 -21.71 8.78
CA PHE A 3 -0.22 -20.53 9.22
C PHE A 3 -1.10 -19.80 8.51
N HIS A 4 -1.13 -19.97 7.39
CA HIS A 4 -1.91 -19.15 6.65
C HIS A 4 -3.26 -19.59 6.48
N GLN A 5 -3.61 -20.78 6.90
CA GLN A 5 -4.95 -21.24 6.81
C GLN A 5 -5.89 -20.39 7.55
N ASN A 6 -5.49 -19.89 8.69
CA ASN A 6 -6.40 -19.03 9.43
C ASN A 6 -6.43 -17.66 8.89
N SER A 7 -5.36 -17.23 8.26
CA SER A 7 -5.30 -15.84 7.93
C SER A 7 -6.22 -15.47 6.80
N TYR A 8 -6.48 -16.34 5.84
CA TYR A 8 -7.29 -15.88 4.73
C TYR A 8 -8.78 -16.04 4.97
N THR A 9 -9.17 -16.47 6.16
CA THR A 9 -10.57 -16.45 6.52
C THR A 9 -10.92 -15.27 7.41
N SER A 10 -9.96 -14.44 7.76
CA SER A 10 -10.17 -13.33 8.68
C SER A 10 -10.31 -12.02 7.90
N PRO A 11 -11.35 -11.22 8.17
CA PRO A 11 -11.48 -9.94 7.48
C PRO A 11 -10.30 -9.01 7.71
N GLU A 12 -9.63 -9.15 8.84
CA GLU A 12 -8.53 -8.24 9.16
C GLU A 12 -7.35 -8.39 8.24
N ILE A 13 -7.25 -9.51 7.50
CA ILE A 13 -6.09 -9.69 6.66
C ILE A 13 -6.40 -9.42 5.20
N GLN A 14 -7.57 -8.92 4.89
CA GLN A 14 -7.92 -8.57 3.51
C GLN A 14 -7.44 -7.17 3.19
N GLY A 15 -7.13 -6.95 1.93
CA GLY A 15 -6.80 -5.64 1.44
C GLY A 15 -5.31 -5.43 1.23
N ALA A 16 -5.00 -4.32 0.57
CA ALA A 16 -3.63 -3.98 0.22
C ALA A 16 -2.84 -3.52 1.45
N GLN A 17 -1.54 -3.71 1.38
CA GLN A 17 -0.64 -3.24 2.43
C GLN A 17 0.61 -2.65 1.82
N VAL A 18 1.09 -1.53 2.38
CA VAL A 18 2.26 -0.83 1.89
C VAL A 18 3.41 -1.01 2.88
N PHE A 19 4.57 -1.36 2.35
CA PHE A 19 5.77 -1.55 3.16
C PHE A 19 6.80 -0.49 2.83
N TYR A 20 7.58 -0.09 3.81
CA TYR A 20 8.65 0.88 3.64
C TYR A 20 9.86 0.46 4.46
N TYR A 21 11.04 1.01 4.12
CA TYR A 21 12.24 0.76 4.91
C TYR A 21 12.14 1.57 6.20
N GLY A 22 12.30 0.92 7.33
CA GLY A 22 12.05 1.56 8.61
C GLY A 22 12.91 2.76 8.91
N GLN A 23 14.08 2.87 8.29
CA GLN A 23 14.96 4.01 8.52
C GLN A 23 14.73 5.15 7.54
N SER A 24 13.77 5.01 6.63
CA SER A 24 13.47 6.06 5.66
C SER A 24 12.27 6.85 6.11
N GLU A 25 12.47 8.10 6.53
CA GLU A 25 11.36 8.93 6.94
C GLU A 25 10.45 9.28 5.78
N ASN A 26 11.03 9.56 4.63
CA ASN A 26 10.24 9.86 3.45
C ASN A 26 9.52 8.62 2.92
N GLY A 27 10.16 7.46 3.02
CA GLY A 27 9.49 6.21 2.67
C GLY A 27 8.29 5.96 3.56
N LYS A 28 8.42 6.22 4.85
CA LYS A 28 7.32 6.05 5.78
C LYS A 28 6.17 7.00 5.44
N LYS A 29 6.49 8.25 5.15
CA LYS A 29 5.47 9.23 4.81
C LYS A 29 4.71 8.84 3.56
N LEU A 30 5.43 8.44 2.52
CA LEU A 30 4.80 8.00 1.29
C LEU A 30 3.93 6.76 1.55
N ALA A 31 4.45 5.80 2.31
CA ALA A 31 3.72 4.58 2.60
C ALA A 31 2.43 4.85 3.35
N GLU A 32 2.47 5.75 4.33
CA GLU A 32 1.27 6.07 5.10
C GLU A 32 0.22 6.76 4.24
N ILE A 33 0.65 7.64 3.36
CA ILE A 33 -0.27 8.31 2.45
C ILE A 33 -0.91 7.30 1.51
N LEU A 34 -0.11 6.40 0.95
CA LEU A 34 -0.63 5.38 0.05
C LEU A 34 -1.56 4.42 0.76
N GLN A 35 -1.20 4.01 1.98
CA GLN A 35 -2.05 3.09 2.73
C GLN A 35 -3.41 3.73 3.01
N THR A 36 -3.42 5.00 3.39
CA THR A 36 -4.67 5.71 3.63
C THR A 36 -5.51 5.79 2.37
N ALA A 37 -4.90 6.11 1.22
CA ALA A 37 -5.63 6.21 -0.03
C ALA A 37 -6.22 4.86 -0.42
N LEU A 38 -5.46 3.78 -0.23
CA LEU A 38 -5.94 2.45 -0.58
C LEU A 38 -7.13 2.05 0.29
N ILE A 39 -7.07 2.37 1.58
CA ILE A 39 -8.19 2.07 2.46
C ILE A 39 -9.42 2.88 2.07
N GLU A 40 -9.24 4.19 1.88
CA GLU A 40 -10.39 5.06 1.65
C GLU A 40 -11.03 4.84 0.30
N GLN A 41 -10.23 4.56 -0.71
CA GLN A 41 -10.77 4.51 -2.07
C GLN A 41 -11.07 3.10 -2.56
N VAL A 42 -10.45 2.10 -1.97
CA VAL A 42 -10.60 0.74 -2.46
C VAL A 42 -11.35 -0.14 -1.49
N ASP A 43 -10.95 -0.11 -0.21
CA ASP A 43 -11.50 -1.07 0.75
C ASP A 43 -11.56 -0.44 2.13
N PRO A 44 -12.67 0.25 2.45
CA PRO A 44 -12.78 0.88 3.77
C PRO A 44 -12.73 -0.08 4.95
N ASP A 45 -12.93 -1.37 4.71
CA ASP A 45 -12.85 -2.38 5.76
C ASP A 45 -11.42 -2.89 5.96
N ASN A 46 -10.47 -2.38 5.19
CA ASN A 46 -9.09 -2.78 5.32
C ASN A 46 -8.49 -2.15 6.57
N HIS A 47 -8.05 -2.98 7.51
CA HIS A 47 -7.50 -2.52 8.78
C HIS A 47 -5.98 -2.51 8.80
N ARG A 48 -5.35 -2.71 7.65
CA ARG A 48 -3.88 -2.73 7.61
C ARG A 48 -3.32 -1.33 7.72
N ALA A 49 -2.12 -1.24 8.26
CA ALA A 49 -1.39 0.02 8.33
C ALA A 49 -0.10 -0.13 7.54
N ALA A 50 0.46 0.98 7.10
CA ALA A 50 1.79 0.95 6.49
C ALA A 50 2.76 0.32 7.48
N LYS A 51 3.69 -0.49 6.98
CA LYS A 51 4.50 -1.32 7.84
C LYS A 51 5.96 -1.25 7.45
N ALA A 52 6.81 -1.08 8.44
CA ALA A 52 8.25 -1.11 8.21
C ALA A 52 8.70 -2.53 7.88
N ASN A 53 9.64 -2.64 6.96
CA ASN A 53 10.19 -3.92 6.57
C ASN A 53 11.68 -3.75 6.29
N GLU A 54 12.50 -4.51 7.02
CA GLU A 54 13.94 -4.42 6.89
C GLU A 54 14.51 -5.49 5.97
N SER A 55 13.66 -6.39 5.48
CA SER A 55 14.13 -7.54 4.72
C SER A 55 14.22 -7.30 3.24
N TYR A 56 13.41 -6.40 2.71
CA TYR A 56 13.36 -6.22 1.25
C TYR A 56 14.57 -5.43 0.79
N TYR A 57 15.38 -6.07 -0.01
CA TYR A 57 16.62 -5.47 -0.50
C TYR A 57 16.36 -4.15 -1.21
N LEU A 58 15.32 -4.09 -2.06
CA LEU A 58 15.05 -2.88 -2.84
C LEU A 58 14.73 -1.69 -1.94
N LEU A 59 14.07 -1.92 -0.81
CA LEU A 59 13.75 -0.84 0.09
C LEU A 59 14.98 -0.22 0.71
N LYS A 60 16.03 -1.04 0.92
CA LYS A 60 17.22 -0.57 1.61
C LYS A 60 18.23 0.08 0.70
N LYS A 61 18.20 -0.23 -0.58
CA LYS A 61 19.30 0.14 -1.46
C LYS A 61 19.02 1.31 -2.38
N THR A 62 17.84 1.90 -2.30
CA THR A 62 17.54 3.07 -3.15
C THR A 62 17.68 4.34 -2.34
N PRO A 63 18.24 5.40 -2.95
CA PRO A 63 18.36 6.68 -2.25
C PRO A 63 17.07 7.50 -2.23
N THR A 64 16.08 7.12 -3.04
CA THR A 64 14.82 7.84 -3.10
C THR A 64 13.79 7.11 -2.27
N PRO A 65 12.73 7.79 -1.86
CA PRO A 65 11.64 7.12 -1.14
C PRO A 65 11.10 5.97 -1.97
N THR A 66 11.07 4.80 -1.40
CA THR A 66 10.66 3.57 -2.09
C THR A 66 9.73 2.80 -1.19
N VAL A 67 8.66 2.28 -1.76
CA VAL A 67 7.70 1.47 -1.03
C VAL A 67 7.35 0.25 -1.87
N ILE A 68 6.82 -0.76 -1.20
CA ILE A 68 6.30 -1.95 -1.87
C ILE A 68 4.82 -2.03 -1.52
N VAL A 69 3.98 -2.13 -2.54
CA VAL A 69 2.54 -2.25 -2.35
C VAL A 69 2.15 -3.69 -2.68
N GLU A 70 1.65 -4.40 -1.66
CA GLU A 70 1.07 -5.71 -1.88
C GLU A 70 -0.43 -5.55 -1.98
N CYS A 71 -0.97 -5.88 -3.13
CA CYS A 71 -2.37 -5.57 -3.42
C CYS A 71 -3.34 -6.58 -2.85
N GLY A 72 -2.87 -7.70 -2.38
CA GLY A 72 -3.68 -8.73 -1.76
C GLY A 72 -2.89 -10.02 -1.66
N PHE A 73 -3.43 -10.99 -0.93
CA PHE A 73 -2.75 -12.27 -0.78
C PHE A 73 -3.37 -13.28 -1.73
N LEU A 74 -2.55 -13.84 -2.60
CA LEU A 74 -3.02 -14.86 -3.53
C LEU A 74 -3.50 -16.12 -2.81
N SER A 75 -3.04 -16.34 -1.59
CA SER A 75 -3.51 -17.47 -0.79
C SER A 75 -4.93 -17.26 -0.26
N ASN A 76 -5.47 -16.06 -0.35
CA ASN A 76 -6.84 -15.78 0.04
C ASN A 76 -7.71 -15.84 -1.21
N PRO A 77 -8.64 -16.80 -1.32
CA PRO A 77 -9.41 -16.94 -2.56
C PRO A 77 -10.23 -15.72 -2.91
N ILE A 78 -10.72 -15.00 -1.93
CA ILE A 78 -11.52 -13.81 -2.19
C ILE A 78 -10.65 -12.72 -2.78
N GLU A 79 -9.46 -12.48 -2.19
CA GLU A 79 -8.57 -11.46 -2.70
C GLU A 79 -7.99 -11.83 -4.05
N ALA A 80 -7.70 -13.12 -4.25
CA ALA A 80 -7.19 -13.56 -5.55
C ALA A 80 -8.21 -13.31 -6.64
N GLU A 81 -9.48 -13.53 -6.35
CA GLU A 81 -10.52 -13.31 -7.34
C GLU A 81 -10.70 -11.82 -7.61
N LEU A 82 -10.66 -10.98 -6.57
CA LEU A 82 -10.76 -9.54 -6.75
C LEU A 82 -9.64 -8.99 -7.63
N LEU A 83 -8.43 -9.52 -7.46
CA LEU A 83 -7.30 -9.03 -8.23
C LEU A 83 -7.44 -9.31 -9.73
N LEU A 84 -8.34 -10.21 -10.12
CA LEU A 84 -8.60 -10.48 -11.52
C LEU A 84 -9.64 -9.55 -12.13
N GLN A 85 -10.30 -8.73 -11.33
CA GLN A 85 -11.37 -7.88 -11.83
C GLN A 85 -10.82 -6.52 -12.26
N ASP A 86 -11.21 -6.09 -13.46
CA ASP A 86 -10.73 -4.83 -14.01
C ASP A 86 -11.09 -3.64 -13.13
N ASP A 87 -12.32 -3.63 -12.63
CA ASP A 87 -12.77 -2.51 -11.80
C ASP A 87 -11.92 -2.38 -10.54
N TYR A 88 -11.59 -3.50 -9.92
CA TYR A 88 -10.80 -3.48 -8.71
C TYR A 88 -9.37 -3.02 -9.01
N GLN A 89 -8.82 -3.49 -10.12
CA GLN A 89 -7.48 -3.06 -10.55
C GLN A 89 -7.46 -1.56 -10.80
N ASP A 90 -8.51 -1.03 -11.43
CA ASP A 90 -8.58 0.40 -11.68
C ASP A 90 -8.66 1.19 -10.38
N GLN A 91 -9.40 0.69 -9.40
CA GLN A 91 -9.46 1.35 -8.11
C GLN A 91 -8.11 1.37 -7.42
N LEU A 92 -7.36 0.27 -7.50
CA LEU A 92 -6.02 0.22 -6.92
C LEU A 92 -5.10 1.24 -7.58
N VAL A 93 -5.13 1.30 -8.91
CA VAL A 93 -4.28 2.23 -9.65
C VAL A 93 -4.64 3.67 -9.32
N ASN A 94 -5.92 3.97 -9.25
CA ASN A 94 -6.36 5.32 -8.95
C ASN A 94 -5.98 5.74 -7.53
N ALA A 95 -6.07 4.83 -6.58
CA ALA A 95 -5.69 5.12 -5.20
C ALA A 95 -4.20 5.39 -5.11
N ILE A 96 -3.38 4.58 -5.79
CA ILE A 96 -1.94 4.78 -5.78
C ILE A 96 -1.59 6.10 -6.43
N TYR A 97 -2.23 6.41 -7.56
CA TYR A 97 -2.00 7.67 -8.25
C TYR A 97 -2.34 8.86 -7.34
N THR A 98 -3.50 8.81 -6.70
CA THR A 98 -3.92 9.86 -5.78
C THR A 98 -2.93 10.02 -4.64
N GLY A 99 -2.47 8.90 -4.08
CA GLY A 99 -1.52 8.94 -2.99
C GLY A 99 -0.19 9.55 -3.40
N ILE A 100 0.30 9.20 -4.58
CA ILE A 100 1.54 9.77 -5.07
C ILE A 100 1.39 11.27 -5.29
N LYS A 101 0.27 11.69 -5.86
CA LYS A 101 0.03 13.12 -6.05
C LYS A 101 -0.01 13.85 -4.71
N THR A 102 -0.65 13.27 -3.73
CA THR A 102 -0.69 13.87 -2.40
C THR A 102 0.71 13.99 -1.81
N TYR A 103 1.48 12.93 -1.93
CA TYR A 103 2.84 12.95 -1.41
C TYR A 103 3.67 14.05 -2.08
N LEU A 104 3.60 14.13 -3.40
CA LEU A 104 4.37 15.12 -4.14
C LEU A 104 3.91 16.54 -3.80
N GLY A 105 2.61 16.73 -3.61
CA GLY A 105 2.11 18.03 -3.20
C GLY A 105 2.62 18.46 -1.85
N ASP A 106 2.72 17.50 -0.92
CA ASP A 106 3.23 17.78 0.41
C ASP A 106 4.72 18.11 0.39
N GLU A 107 5.46 17.55 -0.58
CA GLU A 107 6.90 17.73 -0.64
C GLU A 107 7.32 18.91 -1.50
N LEU A 108 6.39 19.50 -2.24
CA LEU A 108 6.72 20.63 -3.12
C LEU A 108 6.42 21.95 -2.41
N PRO A 109 7.15 23.02 -2.78
CA PRO A 109 6.82 24.33 -2.21
C PRO A 109 5.39 24.73 -2.55
N GLN A 110 4.72 25.35 -1.60
CA GLN A 110 3.31 25.67 -1.78
C GLN A 110 3.07 26.68 -2.90
N ASN A 111 4.01 27.57 -3.14
CA ASN A 111 3.80 28.56 -4.17
C ASN A 111 3.90 27.97 -5.57
N GLU A 112 4.27 26.72 -5.68
CA GLU A 112 4.32 26.08 -6.97
C GLU A 112 2.95 25.75 -7.51
N SER A 113 1.97 25.75 -6.67
CA SER A 113 0.65 25.30 -7.08
C SER A 113 -0.17 26.36 -7.77
N SER A 114 0.28 27.57 -7.82
CA SER A 114 -0.53 28.63 -8.41
C SER A 114 -0.44 28.73 -9.92
#